data_a24125469f2cfc5fbc6591416283f56a
#
_entry.id   a24125469f2cfc5fbc6591416283f56a
#
_cell.length_a   1.000
_cell.length_b   1.000
_cell.length_c   1.000
_cell.angle_alpha   90.00
_cell.angle_beta   90.00
_cell.angle_gamma   90.00
#
_symmetry.space_group_name_H-M   'P 1'
#
loop_
_entity.id
_entity.type
_entity.pdbx_description
1 polymer ?
#
loop_
_entity_poly.entity_id
_entity_poly.type
_entity_poly.pdbx_seq_one_letter_code
_entity_poly.pdbx_strand_id
1 'polypeptide(L)'
;MLNESPSIEEQLARLDKMVKASRAEEGFWARHDQVRTGGPLRVKVAALPTGFAEVDELLSPLGGAFVWYPSLGLGFASGPAPDPAASVLADARGALVRRGGSLVLQAAPPEVRARIDPWGPPPPSFALLRRVKDNFDPDHRLNPGRFVGGL
;
A
#
# COMPACT_ATOMS: atom_id res chain seq x y z
N MET A 1 16.42 31.68 19.97
CA MET A 1 17.51 30.84 19.45
C MET A 1 16.85 29.74 18.66
N LEU A 2 16.95 29.77 17.32
CA LEU A 2 16.50 28.69 16.46
C LEU A 2 17.46 27.53 16.69
N ASN A 3 16.92 26.40 17.16
CA ASN A 3 17.68 25.19 17.36
C ASN A 3 18.01 24.66 15.95
N GLU A 4 19.25 24.79 15.49
CA GLU A 4 19.69 24.25 14.22
C GLU A 4 19.51 22.73 14.26
N SER A 5 18.77 22.21 13.29
CA SER A 5 18.63 20.74 13.15
C SER A 5 20.01 20.14 12.89
N PRO A 6 20.38 19.02 13.56
CA PRO A 6 21.68 18.41 13.38
C PRO A 6 21.91 18.04 11.91
N SER A 7 23.11 18.20 11.42
CA SER A 7 23.49 17.82 10.06
C SER A 7 23.25 16.32 9.83
N ILE A 8 23.10 15.91 8.57
CA ILE A 8 22.96 14.49 8.21
C ILE A 8 24.13 13.67 8.76
N GLU A 9 25.34 14.22 8.74
CA GLU A 9 26.56 13.57 9.23
C GLU A 9 26.53 13.37 10.75
N GLU A 10 26.05 14.36 11.52
CA GLU A 10 25.86 14.23 12.95
C GLU A 10 24.78 13.21 13.32
N GLN A 11 23.70 13.15 12.52
CA GLN A 11 22.65 12.14 12.70
C GLN A 11 23.18 10.73 12.40
N LEU A 12 23.95 10.55 11.34
CA LEU A 12 24.60 9.28 10.99
C LEU A 12 25.59 8.85 12.07
N ALA A 13 26.40 9.77 12.59
CA ALA A 13 27.34 9.47 13.68
C ALA A 13 26.64 9.07 14.99
N ARG A 14 25.45 9.61 15.26
CA ARG A 14 24.62 9.19 16.40
C ARG A 14 24.05 7.79 16.19
N LEU A 15 23.54 7.50 14.98
CA LEU A 15 23.02 6.18 14.62
C LEU A 15 24.10 5.10 14.71
N ASP A 16 25.31 5.37 14.24
CA ASP A 16 26.41 4.42 14.26
C ASP A 16 26.86 4.04 15.67
N LYS A 17 26.65 4.93 16.66
CA LYS A 17 26.87 4.63 18.08
C LYS A 17 25.78 3.75 18.70
N MET A 18 24.59 3.73 18.13
CA MET A 18 23.44 3.00 18.67
C MET A 18 23.26 1.64 18.00
N VAL A 19 23.49 1.57 16.70
CA VAL A 19 23.35 0.37 15.87
C VAL A 19 24.42 0.39 14.81
N LYS A 20 24.94 -0.80 14.42
CA LYS A 20 25.84 -0.91 13.27
C LYS A 20 25.07 -0.55 12.01
N ALA A 21 25.11 0.71 11.62
CA ALA A 21 24.47 1.20 10.41
C ALA A 21 25.48 1.31 9.27
N SER A 22 25.09 0.95 8.08
CA SER A 22 25.87 1.17 6.85
C SER A 22 25.04 2.01 5.87
N ARG A 23 25.71 2.73 4.99
CA ARG A 23 25.02 3.39 3.89
C ARG A 23 24.39 2.34 3.00
N ALA A 24 23.13 2.58 2.60
CA ALA A 24 22.48 1.75 1.60
C ALA A 24 23.27 1.77 0.28
N GLU A 25 23.22 0.66 -0.44
CA GLU A 25 23.82 0.55 -1.78
C GLU A 25 23.26 1.60 -2.73
N GLU A 26 24.08 2.01 -3.69
CA GLU A 26 23.61 2.83 -4.80
C GLU A 26 22.42 2.14 -5.50
N GLY A 27 21.36 2.88 -5.82
CA GLY A 27 20.16 2.35 -6.42
C GLY A 27 19.15 1.71 -5.46
N PHE A 28 19.42 1.66 -4.14
CA PHE A 28 18.46 1.16 -3.15
C PHE A 28 17.09 1.86 -3.27
N TRP A 29 17.08 3.17 -3.30
CA TRP A 29 15.84 3.96 -3.42
C TRP A 29 15.16 3.78 -4.76
N ALA A 30 15.92 3.63 -5.85
CA ALA A 30 15.36 3.34 -7.16
C ALA A 30 14.64 1.97 -7.18
N ARG A 31 15.22 0.94 -6.56
CA ARG A 31 14.55 -0.37 -6.41
C ARG A 31 13.28 -0.28 -5.55
N HIS A 32 13.37 0.44 -4.42
CA HIS A 32 12.22 0.71 -3.56
C HIS A 32 11.09 1.41 -4.31
N ASP A 33 11.40 2.46 -5.08
CA ASP A 33 10.40 3.19 -5.86
C ASP A 33 9.83 2.33 -6.99
N GLN A 34 10.64 1.47 -7.59
CA GLN A 34 10.17 0.54 -8.62
C GLN A 34 9.09 -0.42 -8.09
N VAL A 35 9.18 -0.88 -6.85
CA VAL A 35 8.11 -1.69 -6.23
C VAL A 35 6.82 -0.89 -6.09
N ARG A 36 6.90 0.41 -5.82
CA ARG A 36 5.73 1.27 -5.64
C ARG A 36 5.10 1.75 -6.94
N THR A 37 5.89 1.90 -7.99
CA THR A 37 5.48 2.55 -9.25
C THR A 37 5.57 1.66 -10.47
N GLY A 38 6.34 0.58 -10.42
CA GLY A 38 6.57 -0.34 -11.55
C GLY A 38 5.58 -1.49 -11.64
N GLY A 39 5.65 -2.21 -12.76
CA GLY A 39 4.86 -3.41 -13.02
C GLY A 39 3.40 -3.17 -13.40
N PRO A 40 2.79 -4.14 -14.09
CA PRO A 40 1.39 -4.08 -14.51
C PRO A 40 0.41 -4.26 -13.33
N LEU A 41 0.80 -5.01 -12.30
CA LEU A 41 0.01 -5.21 -11.08
C LEU A 41 0.67 -4.47 -9.92
N ARG A 42 -0.10 -3.64 -9.23
CA ARG A 42 0.35 -2.94 -8.02
C ARG A 42 -0.76 -2.92 -6.98
N VAL A 43 -0.40 -3.28 -5.75
CA VAL A 43 -1.31 -3.27 -4.62
C VAL A 43 -0.71 -2.52 -3.44
N LYS A 44 -1.57 -1.88 -2.68
CA LYS A 44 -1.27 -1.30 -1.38
C LYS A 44 -2.00 -2.09 -0.32
N VAL A 45 -1.30 -2.52 0.72
CA VAL A 45 -1.89 -3.24 1.85
C VAL A 45 -1.68 -2.47 3.13
N ALA A 46 -2.64 -2.58 4.05
CA ALA A 46 -2.48 -2.15 5.42
C ALA A 46 -2.85 -3.31 6.34
N ALA A 47 -2.02 -3.56 7.33
CA ALA A 47 -2.22 -4.61 8.33
C ALA A 47 -1.55 -4.19 9.65
N LEU A 48 -1.64 -5.02 10.68
CA LEU A 48 -0.90 -4.78 11.91
C LEU A 48 0.61 -4.70 11.62
N PRO A 49 1.39 -3.87 12.33
CA PRO A 49 2.84 -3.78 12.17
C PRO A 49 3.56 -5.13 12.18
N THR A 50 3.08 -6.08 12.98
CA THR A 50 3.60 -7.44 13.11
C THR A 50 3.14 -8.40 12.01
N GLY A 51 2.26 -7.96 11.11
CA GLY A 51 1.62 -8.80 10.08
C GLY A 51 2.46 -9.07 8.83
N PHE A 52 3.74 -8.68 8.81
CA PHE A 52 4.61 -8.83 7.63
C PHE A 52 4.59 -10.24 7.03
N ALA A 53 4.88 -11.26 7.85
CA ALA A 53 5.01 -12.64 7.37
C ALA A 53 3.71 -13.15 6.73
N GLU A 54 2.56 -12.84 7.33
CA GLU A 54 1.26 -13.21 6.77
C GLU A 54 0.96 -12.49 5.45
N VAL A 55 1.24 -11.18 5.39
CA VAL A 55 1.03 -10.39 4.16
C VAL A 55 1.94 -10.91 3.04
N ASP A 56 3.19 -11.22 3.34
CA ASP A 56 4.14 -11.79 2.38
C ASP A 56 3.66 -13.14 1.86
N GLU A 57 3.21 -14.03 2.74
CA GLU A 57 2.63 -15.33 2.36
C GLU A 57 1.40 -15.17 1.45
N LEU A 58 0.47 -14.28 1.80
CA LEU A 58 -0.74 -14.01 1.02
C LEU A 58 -0.45 -13.44 -0.38
N LEU A 59 0.60 -12.65 -0.53
CA LEU A 59 0.94 -11.99 -1.79
C LEU A 59 2.02 -12.74 -2.60
N SER A 60 2.75 -13.67 -2.01
CA SER A 60 3.82 -14.44 -2.68
C SER A 60 3.38 -15.14 -3.98
N PRO A 61 2.13 -15.65 -4.12
CA PRO A 61 1.68 -16.27 -5.37
C PRO A 61 1.59 -15.29 -6.55
N LEU A 62 1.64 -13.98 -6.31
CA LEU A 62 1.67 -12.95 -7.36
C LEU A 62 3.04 -12.86 -8.05
N GLY A 63 4.09 -13.46 -7.48
CA GLY A 63 5.42 -13.57 -8.07
C GLY A 63 6.12 -12.22 -8.28
N GLY A 64 5.93 -11.28 -7.36
CA GLY A 64 6.44 -9.93 -7.49
C GLY A 64 7.41 -9.52 -6.38
N ALA A 65 7.69 -8.23 -6.32
CA ALA A 65 8.45 -7.60 -5.25
C ALA A 65 7.54 -6.95 -4.22
N PHE A 66 7.98 -6.93 -2.96
CA PHE A 66 7.22 -6.41 -1.83
C PHE A 66 8.09 -5.48 -0.96
N VAL A 67 7.54 -4.34 -0.58
CA VAL A 67 8.13 -3.40 0.39
C VAL A 67 7.18 -3.26 1.56
N TRP A 68 7.71 -3.37 2.76
CA TRP A 68 6.96 -3.24 4.01
C TRP A 68 7.53 -2.15 4.90
N TYR A 69 6.65 -1.36 5.49
CA TYR A 69 6.96 -0.31 6.48
C TYR A 69 6.42 -0.74 7.85
N PRO A 70 7.23 -1.41 8.68
CA PRO A 70 6.77 -2.01 9.93
C PRO A 70 6.14 -0.99 10.89
N SER A 71 6.72 0.21 10.98
CA SER A 71 6.20 1.26 11.86
C SER A 71 4.82 1.78 11.47
N LEU A 72 4.40 1.57 10.23
CA LEU A 72 3.12 2.04 9.68
C LEU A 72 2.12 0.91 9.48
N GLY A 73 2.55 -0.35 9.51
CA GLY A 73 1.74 -1.48 9.09
C GLY A 73 1.30 -1.37 7.63
N LEU A 74 2.17 -0.82 6.78
CA LEU A 74 1.88 -0.49 5.39
C LEU A 74 2.81 -1.24 4.44
N GLY A 75 2.26 -1.84 3.39
CA GLY A 75 3.03 -2.51 2.35
C GLY A 75 2.61 -2.15 0.94
N PHE A 76 3.55 -2.34 0.02
CA PHE A 76 3.31 -2.21 -1.42
C PHE A 76 3.90 -3.43 -2.12
N ALA A 77 3.11 -4.04 -2.99
CA ALA A 77 3.58 -5.12 -3.85
C ALA A 77 3.37 -4.76 -5.32
N SER A 78 4.29 -5.20 -6.15
CA SER A 78 4.18 -5.09 -7.60
C SER A 78 4.65 -6.38 -8.26
N GLY A 79 4.03 -6.74 -9.38
CA GLY A 79 4.38 -7.99 -10.06
C GLY A 79 3.78 -8.12 -11.45
N PRO A 80 3.97 -9.31 -12.07
CA PRO A 80 3.59 -9.58 -13.44
C PRO A 80 2.09 -9.77 -13.70
N ALA A 81 1.25 -9.86 -12.68
CA ALA A 81 -0.18 -10.18 -12.78
C ALA A 81 -0.44 -11.57 -13.44
N PRO A 82 -0.07 -12.66 -12.78
CA PRO A 82 -0.33 -14.02 -13.30
C PRO A 82 -1.83 -14.28 -13.45
N ASP A 83 -2.22 -15.28 -14.21
CA ASP A 83 -3.64 -15.60 -14.47
C ASP A 83 -4.50 -15.76 -13.21
N PRO A 84 -4.07 -16.37 -12.08
CA PRO A 84 -4.86 -16.42 -10.86
C PRO A 84 -4.83 -15.11 -10.02
N ALA A 85 -4.25 -14.00 -10.51
CA ALA A 85 -4.06 -12.77 -9.71
C ALA A 85 -5.37 -12.27 -9.08
N ALA A 86 -6.48 -12.29 -9.80
CA ALA A 86 -7.76 -11.81 -9.27
C ALA A 86 -8.25 -12.63 -8.06
N SER A 87 -8.15 -13.97 -8.09
CA SER A 87 -8.53 -14.83 -6.97
C SER A 87 -7.55 -14.68 -5.80
N VAL A 88 -6.24 -14.67 -6.05
CA VAL A 88 -5.22 -14.44 -5.01
C VAL A 88 -5.48 -13.11 -4.29
N LEU A 89 -5.75 -12.05 -5.03
CA LEU A 89 -6.06 -10.73 -4.45
C LEU A 89 -7.38 -10.72 -3.66
N ALA A 90 -8.40 -11.43 -4.13
CA ALA A 90 -9.68 -11.55 -3.42
C ALA A 90 -9.50 -12.30 -2.09
N ASP A 91 -8.78 -13.41 -2.08
CA ASP A 91 -8.50 -14.21 -0.89
C ASP A 91 -7.64 -13.43 0.11
N ALA A 92 -6.55 -12.81 -0.37
CA ALA A 92 -5.69 -11.96 0.45
C ALA A 92 -6.47 -10.80 1.07
N ARG A 93 -7.31 -10.11 0.30
CA ARG A 93 -8.18 -9.05 0.80
C ARG A 93 -9.13 -9.56 1.86
N GLY A 94 -9.77 -10.70 1.62
CA GLY A 94 -10.68 -11.33 2.58
C GLY A 94 -9.98 -11.64 3.91
N ALA A 95 -8.77 -12.20 3.86
CA ALA A 95 -7.96 -12.47 5.04
C ALA A 95 -7.59 -11.20 5.81
N LEU A 96 -7.12 -10.17 5.10
CA LEU A 96 -6.73 -8.89 5.70
C LEU A 96 -7.92 -8.16 6.33
N VAL A 97 -9.06 -8.07 5.64
CA VAL A 97 -10.27 -7.38 6.14
C VAL A 97 -10.79 -8.03 7.43
N ARG A 98 -10.77 -9.36 7.53
CA ARG A 98 -11.17 -10.05 8.78
C ARG A 98 -10.32 -9.66 10.00
N ARG A 99 -9.12 -9.14 9.78
CA ARG A 99 -8.19 -8.68 10.83
C ARG A 99 -8.09 -7.15 10.94
N GLY A 100 -9.04 -6.44 10.34
CA GLY A 100 -9.07 -4.97 10.34
C GLY A 100 -8.08 -4.31 9.39
N GLY A 101 -7.44 -5.11 8.52
CA GLY A 101 -6.56 -4.62 7.46
C GLY A 101 -7.31 -4.27 6.17
N SER A 102 -6.55 -3.92 5.13
CA SER A 102 -7.11 -3.59 3.82
C SER A 102 -6.14 -3.93 2.69
N LEU A 103 -6.68 -4.15 1.49
CA LEU A 103 -5.93 -4.28 0.25
C LEU A 103 -6.60 -3.45 -0.83
N VAL A 104 -5.85 -2.50 -1.40
CA VAL A 104 -6.29 -1.62 -2.48
C VAL A 104 -5.48 -1.91 -3.73
N LEU A 105 -6.17 -2.12 -4.84
CA LEU A 105 -5.58 -2.34 -6.16
C LEU A 105 -5.27 -0.99 -6.78
N GLN A 106 -3.98 -0.64 -6.89
CA GLN A 106 -3.53 0.63 -7.45
C GLN A 106 -3.41 0.60 -8.98
N ALA A 107 -2.97 -0.54 -9.50
CA ALA A 107 -2.92 -0.81 -10.93
C ALA A 107 -3.10 -2.31 -11.19
N ALA A 108 -3.77 -2.65 -12.27
CA ALA A 108 -3.85 -4.02 -12.79
C ALA A 108 -4.27 -4.01 -14.26
N PRO A 109 -4.00 -5.09 -14.99
CA PRO A 109 -4.55 -5.31 -16.31
C PRO A 109 -6.08 -5.29 -16.32
N PRO A 110 -6.72 -4.94 -17.46
CA PRO A 110 -8.18 -4.85 -17.54
C PRO A 110 -8.91 -6.11 -17.11
N GLU A 111 -8.39 -7.28 -17.44
CA GLU A 111 -8.95 -8.60 -17.10
C GLU A 111 -8.97 -8.88 -15.61
N VAL A 112 -7.98 -8.39 -14.86
CA VAL A 112 -7.96 -8.46 -13.39
C VAL A 112 -8.96 -7.47 -12.80
N ARG A 113 -8.97 -6.23 -13.30
CA ARG A 113 -9.89 -5.18 -12.83
C ARG A 113 -11.36 -5.50 -13.10
N ALA A 114 -11.67 -6.27 -14.13
CA ALA A 114 -13.02 -6.72 -14.40
C ALA A 114 -13.55 -7.74 -13.37
N ARG A 115 -12.66 -8.39 -12.62
CA ARG A 115 -12.99 -9.47 -11.67
C ARG A 115 -12.91 -9.05 -10.20
N ILE A 116 -12.27 -7.91 -9.91
CA ILE A 116 -12.07 -7.45 -8.53
C ILE A 116 -12.24 -5.94 -8.44
N ASP A 117 -13.05 -5.49 -7.48
CA ASP A 117 -13.17 -4.07 -7.16
C ASP A 117 -11.82 -3.52 -6.67
N PRO A 118 -11.34 -2.37 -7.19
CA PRO A 118 -10.04 -1.82 -6.79
C PRO A 118 -9.93 -1.48 -5.30
N TRP A 119 -11.01 -0.99 -4.71
CA TRP A 119 -11.01 -0.50 -3.33
C TRP A 119 -11.36 -1.57 -2.31
N GLY A 120 -12.18 -2.56 -2.71
CA GLY A 120 -12.76 -3.54 -1.81
C GLY A 120 -14.01 -3.04 -1.09
N PRO A 121 -14.42 -3.74 -0.02
CA PRO A 121 -15.66 -3.41 0.67
C PRO A 121 -15.58 -2.03 1.32
N PRO A 122 -16.68 -1.27 1.32
CA PRO A 122 -16.76 0.00 2.02
C PRO A 122 -16.43 -0.16 3.51
N PRO A 123 -15.62 0.74 4.09
CA PRO A 123 -15.28 0.70 5.52
C PRO A 123 -16.49 1.07 6.39
N PRO A 124 -16.47 0.76 7.71
CA PRO A 124 -17.54 1.16 8.63
C PRO A 124 -17.82 2.67 8.63
N SER A 125 -16.80 3.49 8.32
CA SER A 125 -16.92 4.95 8.19
C SER A 125 -17.53 5.42 6.87
N PHE A 126 -18.01 4.53 6.02
CA PHE A 126 -18.48 4.88 4.67
C PHE A 126 -19.60 5.93 4.66
N ALA A 127 -20.53 5.87 5.62
CA ALA A 127 -21.57 6.89 5.76
C ALA A 127 -21.00 8.29 6.00
N LEU A 128 -19.91 8.39 6.76
CA LEU A 128 -19.19 9.67 6.97
C LEU A 128 -18.53 10.12 5.67
N LEU A 129 -17.84 9.22 4.96
CA LEU A 129 -17.21 9.55 3.68
C LEU A 129 -18.22 10.08 2.66
N ARG A 130 -19.40 9.47 2.59
CA ARG A 130 -20.51 9.95 1.72
C ARG A 130 -20.95 11.35 2.12
N ARG A 131 -21.19 11.60 3.40
CA ARG A 131 -21.58 12.94 3.88
C ARG A 131 -20.54 14.01 3.58
N VAL A 132 -19.24 13.67 3.72
CA VAL A 132 -18.16 14.57 3.34
C VAL A 132 -18.20 14.85 1.84
N LYS A 133 -18.35 13.81 1.01
CA LYS A 133 -18.48 13.96 -0.45
C LYS A 133 -19.67 14.86 -0.79
N ASP A 134 -20.84 14.59 -0.27
CA ASP A 134 -22.07 15.35 -0.55
C ASP A 134 -21.96 16.82 -0.11
N ASN A 135 -21.20 17.09 0.96
CA ASN A 135 -21.00 18.47 1.45
C ASN A 135 -20.03 19.28 0.59
N PHE A 136 -18.95 18.66 0.05
CA PHE A 136 -17.95 19.37 -0.75
C PHE A 136 -18.17 19.25 -2.25
N ASP A 137 -18.94 18.28 -2.70
CA ASP A 137 -19.27 18.04 -4.10
C ASP A 137 -20.71 17.59 -4.27
N PRO A 138 -21.69 18.46 -3.94
CA PRO A 138 -23.10 18.12 -3.95
C PRO A 138 -23.63 17.70 -5.33
N ASP A 139 -23.00 18.18 -6.39
CA ASP A 139 -23.35 17.82 -7.77
C ASP A 139 -22.64 16.58 -8.28
N HIS A 140 -21.82 15.92 -7.46
CA HIS A 140 -21.03 14.72 -7.78
C HIS A 140 -20.18 14.88 -9.06
N ARG A 141 -19.57 16.06 -9.26
CA ARG A 141 -18.77 16.39 -10.45
C ARG A 141 -17.31 15.96 -10.35
N LEU A 142 -16.78 15.78 -9.12
CA LEU A 142 -15.38 15.46 -8.88
C LEU A 142 -15.16 13.94 -8.88
N ASN A 143 -14.54 13.42 -9.94
CA ASN A 143 -14.19 12.01 -10.10
C ASN A 143 -15.35 11.04 -9.76
N PRO A 144 -16.54 11.16 -10.35
CA PRO A 144 -17.68 10.36 -10.01
C PRO A 144 -17.38 8.86 -10.18
N GLY A 145 -17.76 8.06 -9.19
CA GLY A 145 -17.61 6.61 -9.21
C GLY A 145 -16.18 6.08 -9.06
N ARG A 146 -15.19 6.93 -8.79
CA ARG A 146 -13.77 6.52 -8.77
C ARG A 146 -13.21 6.24 -7.38
N PHE A 147 -14.00 6.37 -6.35
CA PHE A 147 -13.60 6.10 -4.98
C PHE A 147 -14.35 4.89 -4.39
N VAL A 148 -14.00 4.48 -3.16
CA VAL A 148 -14.62 3.33 -2.50
C VAL A 148 -16.14 3.44 -2.50
N GLY A 149 -16.81 2.32 -2.79
CA GLY A 149 -18.28 2.28 -2.84
C GLY A 149 -18.93 3.12 -3.93
N GLY A 150 -18.17 3.54 -4.95
CA GLY A 150 -18.70 4.31 -6.09
C GLY A 150 -18.90 5.82 -5.80
N LEU A 151 -18.23 6.37 -4.80
CA LEU A 151 -18.23 7.81 -4.52
C LEU A 151 -17.46 8.60 -5.56
#